data_d1d697b269a3192339517785fdf52a02
#
_entry.id   d1d697b269a3192339517785fdf52a02
#
_cell.length_a   1.000
_cell.length_b   1.000
_cell.length_c   1.000
_cell.angle_alpha   90.00
_cell.angle_beta   90.00
_cell.angle_gamma   90.00
#
_symmetry.space_group_name_H-M   'P 1'
#
loop_
_entity.id
_entity.type
_entity.pdbx_description
1 polymer ?
#
loop_
_entity_poly.entity_id
_entity_poly.type
_entity_poly.pdbx_seq_one_letter_code
_entity_poly.pdbx_strand_id
1 'polypeptide(L)'
;WRPSDIAQREGRILRQGNQNPEVAIVRFVTERSFDSYMWQGVERKATFIAQLMRGKLDGREIEEIDSSALSAAEAKAISSGNPLLLEHSTVQNEVGRLRRLERAHQRNENMLIHTRRDGEYAAERATADITGLEAALPKLTDTGGDRFRIQLHDRTYTSRVDAGAALARWANNSDLKWAPRYTSRDYGVVGQISGFPIHLALRPGYEGANIDITLDDVPRSTFTIARDTLLEGGVGLIQRIENRVSGIPALLDHARDDLATAQQTIADAAQRIGQPFRHADALRDAERHLTDVEAQLAELNHDQDEEPGVPEPPTPPIEERVTVETLHERRDPPTRPTPRPEPPTFIRAGHDADQPRPATGMSW
;
A
#
# COMPACT_ATOMS: atom_id res chain seq x y z
N TRP A 1 0.02 -19.17 -25.72
CA TRP A 1 -0.86 -20.35 -25.69
C TRP A 1 -1.57 -20.43 -24.36
N ARG A 2 -2.89 -20.60 -24.39
CA ARG A 2 -3.72 -20.66 -23.18
C ARG A 2 -4.32 -22.04 -23.04
N PRO A 3 -4.35 -22.64 -21.84
CA PRO A 3 -5.02 -23.92 -21.62
C PRO A 3 -6.49 -23.92 -22.08
N SER A 4 -7.18 -22.79 -21.91
CA SER A 4 -8.57 -22.60 -22.36
C SER A 4 -8.75 -22.77 -23.88
N ASP A 5 -7.78 -22.31 -24.69
CA ASP A 5 -7.88 -22.38 -26.14
C ASP A 5 -7.77 -23.84 -26.62
N ILE A 6 -6.94 -24.61 -25.93
CA ILE A 6 -6.78 -26.06 -26.18
C ILE A 6 -8.03 -26.80 -25.74
N ALA A 7 -8.51 -26.54 -24.53
CA ALA A 7 -9.75 -27.15 -24.01
C ALA A 7 -10.96 -26.83 -24.90
N GLN A 8 -11.08 -25.60 -25.42
CA GLN A 8 -12.15 -25.22 -26.36
C GLN A 8 -12.03 -25.96 -27.71
N ARG A 9 -10.80 -26.11 -28.23
CA ARG A 9 -10.55 -26.82 -29.48
C ARG A 9 -10.89 -28.30 -29.35
N GLU A 10 -10.44 -28.93 -28.27
CA GLU A 10 -10.73 -30.33 -27.95
C GLU A 10 -12.22 -30.55 -27.65
N GLY A 11 -12.85 -29.64 -26.91
CA GLY A 11 -14.28 -29.67 -26.61
C GLY A 11 -15.18 -29.56 -27.83
N ARG A 12 -14.70 -28.98 -28.97
CA ARG A 12 -15.44 -28.99 -30.25
C ARG A 12 -15.47 -30.40 -30.85
N ILE A 13 -14.42 -31.19 -30.66
CA ILE A 13 -14.33 -32.56 -31.18
C ILE A 13 -15.13 -33.51 -30.29
N LEU A 14 -15.12 -33.29 -28.96
CA LEU A 14 -15.79 -34.12 -27.96
C LEU A 14 -17.26 -33.71 -27.71
N ARG A 15 -17.84 -32.90 -28.56
CA ARG A 15 -19.20 -32.35 -28.39
C ARG A 15 -20.28 -33.42 -28.48
N GLN A 16 -21.38 -33.24 -27.75
CA GLN A 16 -22.60 -34.04 -27.93
C GLN A 16 -23.04 -33.96 -29.39
N GLY A 17 -23.24 -35.14 -30.00
CA GLY A 17 -23.55 -35.28 -31.41
C GLY A 17 -22.43 -35.85 -32.28
N ASN A 18 -21.23 -36.10 -31.71
CA ASN A 18 -20.20 -36.89 -32.35
C ASN A 18 -20.69 -38.36 -32.44
N GLN A 19 -20.80 -38.90 -33.63
CA GLN A 19 -21.28 -40.27 -33.86
C GLN A 19 -20.19 -41.33 -33.66
N ASN A 20 -18.93 -40.91 -33.46
CA ASN A 20 -17.84 -41.83 -33.24
C ASN A 20 -17.72 -42.18 -31.74
N PRO A 21 -17.65 -43.46 -31.35
CA PRO A 21 -17.55 -43.89 -29.97
C PRO A 21 -16.20 -43.53 -29.34
N GLU A 22 -15.16 -43.33 -30.14
CA GLU A 22 -13.80 -42.97 -29.71
C GLU A 22 -13.25 -41.84 -30.58
N VAL A 23 -12.49 -40.93 -29.96
CA VAL A 23 -11.79 -39.86 -30.65
C VAL A 23 -10.34 -39.85 -30.17
N ALA A 24 -9.42 -39.94 -31.10
CA ALA A 24 -7.98 -39.80 -30.84
C ALA A 24 -7.53 -38.36 -31.19
N ILE A 25 -6.89 -37.70 -30.24
CA ILE A 25 -6.25 -36.41 -30.46
C ILE A 25 -4.75 -36.60 -30.51
N VAL A 26 -4.17 -36.46 -31.70
CA VAL A 26 -2.72 -36.61 -31.92
C VAL A 26 -2.10 -35.20 -31.94
N ARG A 27 -1.10 -34.99 -31.09
CA ARG A 27 -0.34 -33.74 -31.03
C ARG A 27 1.08 -34.01 -31.56
N PHE A 28 1.44 -33.29 -32.63
CA PHE A 28 2.77 -33.34 -33.19
C PHE A 28 3.66 -32.33 -32.48
N VAL A 29 4.79 -32.79 -31.97
CA VAL A 29 5.78 -31.92 -31.29
C VAL A 29 7.13 -32.25 -31.94
N THR A 30 7.81 -31.24 -32.43
CA THR A 30 9.13 -31.38 -33.00
C THR A 30 10.17 -31.46 -31.88
N GLU A 31 11.01 -32.49 -31.88
CA GLU A 31 12.11 -32.59 -30.90
C GLU A 31 13.08 -31.43 -31.06
N ARG A 32 13.62 -30.95 -29.91
CA ARG A 32 14.56 -29.81 -29.84
C ARG A 32 14.02 -28.52 -30.47
N SER A 33 12.71 -28.38 -30.46
CA SER A 33 12.03 -27.20 -30.96
C SER A 33 11.33 -26.45 -29.83
N PHE A 34 10.93 -25.21 -30.13
CA PHE A 34 10.13 -24.37 -29.26
C PHE A 34 8.77 -24.98 -28.86
N ASP A 35 8.28 -25.94 -29.64
CA ASP A 35 6.98 -26.58 -29.40
C ASP A 35 6.96 -27.34 -28.06
N SER A 36 8.03 -28.09 -27.73
CA SER A 36 8.14 -28.83 -26.46
C SER A 36 8.02 -27.90 -25.25
N TYR A 37 8.67 -26.75 -25.30
CA TYR A 37 8.61 -25.73 -24.24
C TYR A 37 7.21 -25.12 -24.10
N MET A 38 6.58 -24.78 -25.21
CA MET A 38 5.24 -24.21 -25.22
C MET A 38 4.21 -25.17 -24.61
N TRP A 39 4.31 -26.47 -24.93
CA TRP A 39 3.46 -27.49 -24.34
C TRP A 39 3.65 -27.65 -22.84
N GLN A 40 4.89 -27.67 -22.35
CA GLN A 40 5.20 -27.70 -20.92
C GLN A 40 4.62 -26.47 -20.19
N GLY A 41 4.69 -25.29 -20.79
CA GLY A 41 4.10 -24.07 -20.25
C GLY A 41 2.58 -24.14 -20.13
N VAL A 42 1.92 -24.70 -21.16
CA VAL A 42 0.47 -24.93 -21.15
C VAL A 42 0.07 -25.95 -20.07
N GLU A 43 0.82 -27.03 -19.94
CA GLU A 43 0.54 -28.10 -18.96
C GLU A 43 0.70 -27.60 -17.52
N ARG A 44 1.76 -26.85 -17.22
CA ARG A 44 1.94 -26.19 -15.91
C ARG A 44 0.78 -25.27 -15.58
N LYS A 45 0.36 -24.42 -16.53
CA LYS A 45 -0.79 -23.52 -16.34
C LYS A 45 -2.10 -24.28 -16.15
N ALA A 46 -2.31 -25.35 -16.88
CA ALA A 46 -3.52 -26.19 -16.75
C ALA A 46 -3.56 -26.88 -15.37
N THR A 47 -2.44 -27.41 -14.90
CA THR A 47 -2.33 -28.06 -13.59
C THR A 47 -2.62 -27.06 -12.47
N PHE A 48 -2.06 -25.85 -12.54
CA PHE A 48 -2.31 -24.81 -11.58
C PHE A 48 -3.79 -24.39 -11.54
N ILE A 49 -4.39 -24.13 -12.71
CA ILE A 49 -5.82 -23.79 -12.78
C ILE A 49 -6.67 -24.92 -12.16
N ALA A 50 -6.31 -26.19 -12.42
CA ALA A 50 -7.01 -27.33 -11.85
C ALA A 50 -6.86 -27.42 -10.32
N GLN A 51 -5.67 -27.08 -9.77
CA GLN A 51 -5.42 -27.02 -8.32
C GLN A 51 -6.22 -25.88 -7.68
N LEU A 52 -6.22 -24.69 -8.30
CA LEU A 52 -6.99 -23.55 -7.85
C LEU A 52 -8.50 -23.85 -7.81
N MET A 53 -9.04 -24.43 -8.88
CA MET A 53 -10.46 -24.77 -9.00
C MET A 53 -10.90 -25.88 -8.03
N ARG A 54 -9.99 -26.74 -7.61
CA ARG A 54 -10.26 -27.81 -6.62
C ARG A 54 -10.06 -27.35 -5.16
N GLY A 55 -9.64 -26.11 -4.93
CA GLY A 55 -9.35 -25.58 -3.59
C GLY A 55 -8.17 -26.27 -2.87
N LYS A 56 -7.32 -27.00 -3.59
CA LYS A 56 -6.14 -27.67 -3.07
C LYS A 56 -4.88 -26.87 -3.35
N LEU A 57 -4.83 -25.65 -2.79
CA LEU A 57 -3.59 -24.89 -2.71
C LEU A 57 -2.95 -25.18 -1.36
N ASP A 58 -1.94 -26.03 -1.34
CA ASP A 58 -1.21 -26.43 -0.12
C ASP A 58 -0.22 -25.36 0.40
N GLY A 59 -0.29 -24.13 -0.12
CA GLY A 59 0.60 -23.05 0.30
C GLY A 59 -0.07 -21.67 0.23
N ARG A 60 0.24 -20.81 1.19
CA ARG A 60 -0.10 -19.38 1.18
C ARG A 60 0.67 -18.58 0.11
N GLU A 61 1.66 -19.16 -0.51
CA GLU A 61 2.43 -18.59 -1.61
C GLU A 61 1.89 -19.18 -2.92
N ILE A 62 1.14 -18.36 -3.62
CA ILE A 62 0.91 -18.57 -5.05
C ILE A 62 2.30 -18.31 -5.67
N GLU A 63 3.01 -19.37 -6.05
CA GLU A 63 4.11 -19.19 -7.01
C GLU A 63 3.49 -18.42 -8.17
N GLU A 64 3.95 -17.20 -8.34
CA GLU A 64 3.64 -16.43 -9.53
C GLU A 64 4.01 -17.34 -10.69
N ILE A 65 2.99 -17.96 -11.31
CA ILE A 65 3.16 -18.56 -12.61
C ILE A 65 3.34 -17.36 -13.50
N ASP A 66 4.54 -16.82 -13.35
CA ASP A 66 5.01 -15.77 -14.19
C ASP A 66 4.76 -16.25 -15.60
N SER A 67 3.96 -15.49 -16.30
CA SER A 67 4.00 -15.44 -17.73
C SER A 67 5.38 -14.89 -18.10
N SER A 68 6.44 -15.58 -17.69
CA SER A 68 7.77 -15.28 -18.15
C SER A 68 7.69 -15.41 -19.65
N ALA A 69 7.50 -14.27 -20.29
CA ALA A 69 7.85 -14.14 -21.68
C ALA A 69 9.22 -14.81 -21.76
N LEU A 70 9.31 -15.87 -22.56
CA LEU A 70 10.53 -16.61 -22.77
C LEU A 70 11.66 -15.62 -22.89
N SER A 71 12.61 -15.66 -21.98
CA SER A 71 13.74 -14.76 -22.09
C SER A 71 14.44 -15.03 -23.43
N ALA A 72 15.00 -14.02 -24.03
CA ALA A 72 15.76 -14.21 -25.27
C ALA A 72 16.85 -15.29 -25.11
N ALA A 73 17.37 -15.45 -23.91
CA ALA A 73 18.33 -16.49 -23.53
C ALA A 73 17.71 -17.90 -23.58
N GLU A 74 16.49 -18.10 -23.04
CA GLU A 74 15.79 -19.40 -23.11
C GLU A 74 15.43 -19.76 -24.54
N ALA A 75 14.95 -18.81 -25.33
CA ALA A 75 14.66 -19.01 -26.75
C ALA A 75 15.92 -19.43 -27.52
N LYS A 76 17.04 -18.79 -27.24
CA LYS A 76 18.35 -19.12 -27.84
C LYS A 76 18.84 -20.50 -27.37
N ALA A 77 18.69 -20.83 -26.09
CA ALA A 77 19.06 -22.12 -25.53
C ALA A 77 18.29 -23.29 -26.19
N ILE A 78 16.98 -23.11 -26.35
CA ILE A 78 16.10 -24.11 -26.99
C ILE A 78 16.45 -24.27 -28.46
N SER A 79 16.71 -23.16 -29.17
CA SER A 79 17.05 -23.20 -30.61
C SER A 79 18.43 -23.77 -30.88
N SER A 80 19.40 -23.58 -29.97
CA SER A 80 20.74 -24.13 -30.10
C SER A 80 20.83 -25.65 -29.88
N GLY A 81 19.81 -26.25 -29.23
CA GLY A 81 19.78 -27.68 -28.85
C GLY A 81 20.80 -28.03 -27.76
N ASN A 82 21.50 -27.06 -27.18
CA ASN A 82 22.46 -27.29 -26.11
C ASN A 82 21.76 -27.41 -24.75
N PRO A 83 21.75 -28.57 -24.09
CA PRO A 83 21.08 -28.80 -22.84
C PRO A 83 21.63 -27.91 -21.69
N LEU A 84 22.93 -27.61 -21.69
CA LEU A 84 23.56 -26.76 -20.67
C LEU A 84 23.06 -25.30 -20.71
N LEU A 85 22.76 -24.76 -21.89
CA LEU A 85 22.19 -23.41 -22.01
C LEU A 85 20.77 -23.38 -21.43
N LEU A 86 19.99 -24.43 -21.59
CA LEU A 86 18.66 -24.53 -21.01
C LEU A 86 18.73 -24.65 -19.48
N GLU A 87 19.66 -25.49 -18.99
CA GLU A 87 19.94 -25.65 -17.57
C GLU A 87 20.40 -24.34 -16.93
N HIS A 88 21.35 -23.64 -17.54
CA HIS A 88 21.81 -22.32 -17.13
C HIS A 88 20.65 -21.34 -16.96
N SER A 89 19.81 -21.22 -17.99
CA SER A 89 18.66 -20.33 -17.95
C SER A 89 17.68 -20.68 -16.83
N THR A 90 17.41 -21.97 -16.62
CA THR A 90 16.52 -22.46 -15.57
C THR A 90 17.06 -22.13 -14.17
N VAL A 91 18.34 -22.41 -13.94
CA VAL A 91 19.01 -22.14 -12.66
C VAL A 91 19.14 -20.63 -12.41
N GLN A 92 19.45 -19.86 -13.43
CA GLN A 92 19.53 -18.40 -13.35
C GLN A 92 18.18 -17.78 -12.96
N ASN A 93 17.07 -18.28 -13.52
CA ASN A 93 15.73 -17.84 -13.17
C ASN A 93 15.39 -18.20 -11.71
N GLU A 94 15.78 -19.39 -11.24
CA GLU A 94 15.57 -19.82 -9.86
C GLU A 94 16.38 -18.96 -8.88
N VAL A 95 17.66 -18.71 -9.16
CA VAL A 95 18.49 -17.77 -8.37
C VAL A 95 17.84 -16.37 -8.34
N GLY A 96 17.36 -15.89 -9.48
CA GLY A 96 16.66 -14.62 -9.57
C GLY A 96 15.39 -14.58 -8.70
N ARG A 97 14.61 -15.66 -8.68
CA ARG A 97 13.43 -15.83 -7.83
C ARG A 97 13.80 -15.80 -6.35
N LEU A 98 14.74 -16.62 -5.94
CA LEU A 98 15.18 -16.73 -4.55
C LEU A 98 15.80 -15.44 -4.02
N ARG A 99 16.57 -14.71 -4.82
CA ARG A 99 17.10 -13.37 -4.47
C ARG A 99 15.99 -12.33 -4.33
N ARG A 100 14.88 -12.42 -5.09
CA ARG A 100 13.72 -11.55 -4.88
C ARG A 100 13.04 -11.83 -3.54
N LEU A 101 12.88 -13.10 -3.16
CA LEU A 101 12.34 -13.52 -1.87
C LEU A 101 13.23 -13.06 -0.70
N GLU A 102 14.55 -13.19 -0.83
CA GLU A 102 15.51 -12.70 0.17
C GLU A 102 15.40 -11.19 0.38
N ARG A 103 15.35 -10.42 -0.71
CA ARG A 103 15.13 -8.97 -0.62
C ARG A 103 13.79 -8.61 0.01
N ALA A 104 12.74 -9.39 -0.25
CA ALA A 104 11.43 -9.21 0.38
C ALA A 104 11.50 -9.51 1.89
N HIS A 105 12.20 -10.58 2.28
CA HIS A 105 12.47 -10.90 3.69
C HIS A 105 13.21 -9.77 4.41
N GLN A 106 14.26 -9.24 3.80
CA GLN A 106 15.04 -8.13 4.33
C GLN A 106 14.22 -6.83 4.51
N ARG A 107 13.36 -6.52 3.52
CA ARG A 107 12.42 -5.39 3.64
C ARG A 107 11.42 -5.58 4.79
N ASN A 108 10.90 -6.80 4.94
CA ASN A 108 9.99 -7.14 6.03
C ASN A 108 10.68 -7.02 7.40
N GLU A 109 11.92 -7.48 7.51
CA GLU A 109 12.72 -7.36 8.74
C GLU A 109 12.94 -5.89 9.12
N ASN A 110 13.33 -5.05 8.16
CA ASN A 110 13.45 -3.60 8.38
C ASN A 110 12.13 -2.96 8.82
N MET A 111 11.01 -3.36 8.21
CA MET A 111 9.69 -2.89 8.62
C MET A 111 9.36 -3.28 10.06
N LEU A 112 9.68 -4.51 10.48
CA LEU A 112 9.48 -4.98 11.86
C LEU A 112 10.34 -4.20 12.86
N ILE A 113 11.58 -3.85 12.49
CA ILE A 113 12.45 -3.01 13.30
C ILE A 113 11.83 -1.62 13.51
N HIS A 114 11.30 -1.02 12.45
CA HIS A 114 10.58 0.26 12.56
C HIS A 114 9.32 0.13 13.40
N THR A 115 8.52 -0.91 13.19
CA THR A 115 7.29 -1.17 13.98
C THR A 115 7.62 -1.31 15.47
N ARG A 116 8.68 -2.04 15.82
CA ARG A 116 9.13 -2.15 17.21
C ARG A 116 9.50 -0.79 17.79
N ARG A 117 10.30 0.00 17.08
CA ARG A 117 10.71 1.34 17.50
C ARG A 117 9.53 2.28 17.70
N ASP A 118 8.59 2.27 16.78
CA ASP A 118 7.36 3.07 16.89
C ASP A 118 6.52 2.64 18.11
N GLY A 119 6.48 1.33 18.37
CA GLY A 119 5.86 0.77 19.57
C GLY A 119 6.56 1.22 20.86
N GLU A 120 7.90 1.25 20.88
CA GLU A 120 8.71 1.74 22.02
C GLU A 120 8.37 3.22 22.32
N TYR A 121 8.31 4.08 21.31
CA TYR A 121 7.89 5.49 21.46
C TYR A 121 6.43 5.62 21.93
N ALA A 122 5.53 4.78 21.42
CA ALA A 122 4.14 4.78 21.86
C ALA A 122 4.01 4.36 23.33
N ALA A 123 4.76 3.34 23.76
CA ALA A 123 4.78 2.87 25.15
C ALA A 123 5.36 3.94 26.09
N GLU A 124 6.42 4.62 25.68
CA GLU A 124 7.04 5.71 26.44
C GLU A 124 6.06 6.88 26.64
N ARG A 125 5.38 7.30 25.56
CA ARG A 125 4.34 8.33 25.63
C ARG A 125 3.17 7.92 26.52
N ALA A 126 2.66 6.71 26.34
CA ALA A 126 1.55 6.19 27.15
C ALA A 126 1.94 6.14 28.64
N THR A 127 3.17 5.75 28.97
CA THR A 127 3.67 5.73 30.35
C THR A 127 3.76 7.14 30.93
N ALA A 128 4.23 8.12 30.16
CA ALA A 128 4.24 9.52 30.58
C ALA A 128 2.82 10.06 30.79
N ASP A 129 1.89 9.74 29.89
CA ASP A 129 0.49 10.13 30.03
C ASP A 129 -0.16 9.50 31.27
N ILE A 130 0.07 8.21 31.55
CA ILE A 130 -0.41 7.53 32.75
C ILE A 130 0.10 8.25 33.99
N THR A 131 1.40 8.53 34.04
CA THR A 131 2.02 9.23 35.19
C THR A 131 1.36 10.60 35.45
N GLY A 132 1.17 11.38 34.39
CA GLY A 132 0.52 12.70 34.48
C GLY A 132 -0.94 12.60 34.89
N LEU A 133 -1.70 11.63 34.32
CA LEU A 133 -3.11 11.42 34.65
C LEU A 133 -3.29 10.89 36.07
N GLU A 134 -2.44 9.99 36.56
CA GLU A 134 -2.45 9.51 37.95
C GLU A 134 -2.13 10.64 38.94
N ALA A 135 -1.24 11.57 38.59
CA ALA A 135 -0.96 12.76 39.37
C ALA A 135 -2.13 13.79 39.36
N ALA A 136 -2.96 13.78 38.32
CA ALA A 136 -4.13 14.63 38.21
C ALA A 136 -5.34 14.13 39.03
N LEU A 137 -5.51 12.80 39.14
CA LEU A 137 -6.67 12.20 39.85
C LEU A 137 -6.92 12.74 41.28
N PRO A 138 -5.92 12.91 42.15
CA PRO A 138 -6.15 13.44 43.49
C PRO A 138 -6.63 14.88 43.54
N LYS A 139 -6.35 15.66 42.47
CA LYS A 139 -6.77 17.07 42.33
C LYS A 139 -8.22 17.18 41.87
N LEU A 140 -8.80 16.08 41.34
CA LEU A 140 -10.14 16.09 40.75
C LEU A 140 -11.21 16.38 41.80
N THR A 141 -11.92 17.47 41.61
CA THR A 141 -13.11 17.80 42.41
C THR A 141 -14.35 17.67 41.54
N ASP A 142 -15.45 17.21 42.17
CA ASP A 142 -16.72 17.07 41.48
C ASP A 142 -17.29 18.45 41.13
N THR A 143 -17.52 18.64 39.81
CA THR A 143 -18.09 19.86 39.24
C THR A 143 -19.54 19.69 38.79
N GLY A 144 -20.19 18.55 39.12
CA GLY A 144 -21.56 18.25 38.71
C GLY A 144 -22.63 19.07 39.44
N GLY A 145 -23.71 19.39 38.72
CA GLY A 145 -24.87 20.07 39.29
C GLY A 145 -24.54 21.39 39.95
N ASP A 146 -24.97 21.58 41.21
CA ASP A 146 -24.75 22.78 42.02
C ASP A 146 -23.31 22.93 42.54
N ARG A 147 -22.48 21.91 42.38
CA ARG A 147 -21.07 21.95 42.74
C ARG A 147 -20.21 22.59 41.64
N PHE A 148 -20.80 22.96 40.53
CA PHE A 148 -20.07 23.62 39.47
C PHE A 148 -19.40 24.91 39.93
N ARG A 149 -18.09 24.98 39.75
CA ARG A 149 -17.28 26.16 39.98
C ARG A 149 -16.18 26.23 38.94
N ILE A 150 -16.07 27.37 38.31
CA ILE A 150 -14.99 27.72 37.38
C ILE A 150 -14.47 29.12 37.72
N GLN A 151 -13.18 29.28 37.81
CA GLN A 151 -12.55 30.57 37.88
C GLN A 151 -12.11 31.01 36.50
N LEU A 152 -12.53 32.17 36.08
CA LEU A 152 -12.06 32.81 34.84
C LEU A 152 -11.45 34.17 35.23
N HIS A 153 -10.16 34.32 34.92
CA HIS A 153 -9.38 35.49 35.41
C HIS A 153 -9.52 35.62 36.94
N ASP A 154 -10.02 36.73 37.41
CA ASP A 154 -10.11 37.06 38.85
C ASP A 154 -11.50 36.73 39.46
N ARG A 155 -12.40 36.10 38.71
CA ARG A 155 -13.79 35.84 39.15
C ARG A 155 -14.13 34.38 39.12
N THR A 156 -14.82 33.92 40.18
CA THR A 156 -15.41 32.59 40.26
C THR A 156 -16.87 32.61 39.83
N TYR A 157 -17.26 31.69 38.98
CA TYR A 157 -18.62 31.51 38.47
C TYR A 157 -19.18 30.16 38.94
N THR A 158 -20.44 30.19 39.40
CA THR A 158 -21.20 28.98 39.80
C THR A 158 -22.29 28.64 38.79
N SER A 159 -22.49 29.52 37.80
CA SER A 159 -23.42 29.33 36.69
C SER A 159 -22.64 29.12 35.41
N ARG A 160 -22.94 28.03 34.68
CA ARG A 160 -22.34 27.73 33.37
C ARG A 160 -22.68 28.78 32.32
N VAL A 161 -23.88 29.39 32.42
CA VAL A 161 -24.32 30.50 31.53
C VAL A 161 -23.42 31.70 31.71
N ASP A 162 -23.24 32.11 32.97
CA ASP A 162 -22.44 33.32 33.29
C ASP A 162 -20.97 33.11 32.96
N ALA A 163 -20.44 31.92 33.21
CA ALA A 163 -19.08 31.54 32.83
C ALA A 163 -18.89 31.60 31.31
N GLY A 164 -19.80 31.03 30.54
CA GLY A 164 -19.74 31.06 29.06
C GLY A 164 -19.80 32.52 28.53
N ALA A 165 -20.70 33.32 29.07
CA ALA A 165 -20.79 34.76 28.72
C ALA A 165 -19.54 35.55 29.11
N ALA A 166 -18.89 35.21 30.25
CA ALA A 166 -17.66 35.84 30.66
C ALA A 166 -16.48 35.51 29.74
N LEU A 167 -16.34 34.23 29.36
CA LEU A 167 -15.31 33.77 28.44
C LEU A 167 -15.48 34.39 27.04
N ALA A 168 -16.71 34.46 26.54
CA ALA A 168 -17.02 35.12 25.28
C ALA A 168 -16.72 36.63 25.31
N ARG A 169 -17.05 37.30 26.39
CA ARG A 169 -16.71 38.73 26.55
C ARG A 169 -15.21 38.98 26.54
N TRP A 170 -14.44 38.14 27.22
CA TRP A 170 -12.98 38.20 27.18
C TRP A 170 -12.46 37.99 25.77
N ALA A 171 -12.91 36.93 25.08
CA ALA A 171 -12.50 36.63 23.72
C ALA A 171 -12.83 37.77 22.74
N ASN A 172 -14.02 38.38 22.85
CA ASN A 172 -14.43 39.53 22.01
C ASN A 172 -13.67 40.82 22.29
N ASN A 173 -13.15 41.00 23.52
CA ASN A 173 -12.35 42.15 23.91
C ASN A 173 -10.84 41.94 23.67
N SER A 174 -10.41 40.73 23.38
CA SER A 174 -9.04 40.42 23.05
C SER A 174 -8.78 40.57 21.53
N ASP A 175 -7.52 40.55 21.16
CA ASP A 175 -7.11 40.54 19.75
C ASP A 175 -7.43 39.20 19.04
N LEU A 176 -7.84 38.16 19.78
CA LEU A 176 -8.30 36.90 19.27
C LEU A 176 -9.41 37.06 18.22
N LYS A 177 -10.32 38.00 18.44
CA LYS A 177 -11.40 38.32 17.52
C LYS A 177 -10.92 38.71 16.12
N TRP A 178 -9.81 39.42 16.05
CA TRP A 178 -9.26 40.00 14.83
C TRP A 178 -8.05 39.25 14.30
N ALA A 179 -7.63 38.20 15.00
CA ALA A 179 -6.45 37.44 14.61
C ALA A 179 -6.62 36.83 13.19
N PRO A 180 -5.63 37.03 12.30
CA PRO A 180 -5.68 36.41 10.97
C PRO A 180 -5.80 34.87 11.03
N ARG A 181 -6.49 34.26 10.07
CA ARG A 181 -6.78 32.81 10.06
C ARG A 181 -5.54 31.90 10.05
N TYR A 182 -4.41 32.43 9.63
CA TYR A 182 -3.14 31.68 9.56
C TYR A 182 -2.20 31.96 10.74
N THR A 183 -2.69 32.69 11.75
CA THR A 183 -1.88 33.02 12.93
C THR A 183 -1.93 31.89 13.96
N SER A 184 -0.77 31.55 14.49
CA SER A 184 -0.64 30.72 15.70
C SER A 184 -0.27 31.64 16.85
N ARG A 185 -1.04 31.63 17.93
CA ARG A 185 -0.78 32.44 19.11
C ARG A 185 -1.21 31.73 20.38
N ASP A 186 -0.38 31.83 21.39
CA ASP A 186 -0.66 31.36 22.74
C ASP A 186 -1.25 32.49 23.58
N TYR A 187 -2.42 32.25 24.16
CA TYR A 187 -3.08 33.17 25.06
C TYR A 187 -2.84 32.85 26.53
N GLY A 188 -2.17 31.75 26.81
CA GLY A 188 -1.86 31.31 28.16
C GLY A 188 -3.07 30.85 28.95
N VAL A 189 -2.96 30.91 30.27
CA VAL A 189 -3.98 30.47 31.22
C VAL A 189 -5.06 31.54 31.33
N VAL A 190 -6.29 31.20 30.98
CA VAL A 190 -7.46 32.10 31.05
C VAL A 190 -8.34 31.88 32.28
N GLY A 191 -8.10 30.79 33.01
CA GLY A 191 -8.87 30.41 34.21
C GLY A 191 -8.47 29.04 34.74
N GLN A 192 -9.28 28.53 35.67
CA GLN A 192 -9.10 27.19 36.20
C GLN A 192 -10.44 26.52 36.55
N ILE A 193 -10.47 25.19 36.43
CA ILE A 193 -11.62 24.36 36.82
C ILE A 193 -11.10 23.11 37.56
N SER A 194 -11.71 22.79 38.70
CA SER A 194 -11.27 21.66 39.53
C SER A 194 -9.76 21.69 39.89
N GLY A 195 -9.18 22.92 40.00
CA GLY A 195 -7.76 23.08 40.25
C GLY A 195 -6.85 22.97 39.02
N PHE A 196 -7.40 22.64 37.84
CA PHE A 196 -6.63 22.57 36.60
C PHE A 196 -6.69 23.90 35.84
N PRO A 197 -5.54 24.51 35.50
CA PRO A 197 -5.54 25.72 34.66
C PRO A 197 -6.07 25.44 33.26
N ILE A 198 -6.83 26.39 32.72
CA ILE A 198 -7.41 26.31 31.37
C ILE A 198 -6.53 27.15 30.46
N HIS A 199 -5.82 26.49 29.56
CA HIS A 199 -4.94 27.12 28.59
C HIS A 199 -5.60 27.25 27.24
N LEU A 200 -5.47 28.39 26.59
CA LEU A 200 -6.01 28.67 25.26
C LEU A 200 -4.90 28.98 24.26
N ALA A 201 -4.93 28.32 23.13
CA ALA A 201 -4.03 28.60 22.00
C ALA A 201 -4.80 28.72 20.69
N LEU A 202 -4.54 29.77 19.91
CA LEU A 202 -5.06 29.93 18.55
C LEU A 202 -4.20 29.14 17.59
N ARG A 203 -4.83 28.40 16.69
CA ARG A 203 -4.18 27.61 15.64
C ARG A 203 -4.81 27.92 14.27
N PRO A 204 -4.03 27.86 13.19
CA PRO A 204 -4.56 27.90 11.84
C PRO A 204 -5.54 26.74 11.59
N GLY A 205 -6.62 26.98 10.88
CA GLY A 205 -7.57 25.96 10.48
C GLY A 205 -7.98 26.12 9.02
N TYR A 206 -8.49 25.05 8.42
CA TYR A 206 -8.87 25.04 7.00
C TYR A 206 -10.05 25.99 6.70
N GLU A 207 -11.08 25.96 7.53
CA GLU A 207 -12.29 26.79 7.38
C GLU A 207 -12.23 28.10 8.17
N GLY A 208 -11.22 28.26 9.03
CA GLY A 208 -11.06 29.44 9.90
C GLY A 208 -9.99 29.16 10.95
N ALA A 209 -9.79 30.10 11.86
CA ALA A 209 -8.92 29.89 13.00
C ALA A 209 -9.58 28.97 14.02
N ASN A 210 -8.83 28.08 14.60
CA ASN A 210 -9.24 27.16 15.65
C ASN A 210 -8.65 27.56 16.99
N ILE A 211 -9.32 27.19 18.05
CA ILE A 211 -8.85 27.35 19.42
C ILE A 211 -8.62 25.97 20.03
N ASP A 212 -7.41 25.72 20.46
CA ASP A 212 -7.09 24.59 21.30
C ASP A 212 -7.29 24.98 22.76
N ILE A 213 -8.06 24.19 23.46
CA ILE A 213 -8.33 24.32 24.90
C ILE A 213 -7.69 23.12 25.57
N THR A 214 -6.78 23.39 26.50
CA THR A 214 -6.04 22.36 27.23
C THR A 214 -6.21 22.59 28.73
N LEU A 215 -6.32 21.53 29.49
CA LEU A 215 -6.18 21.58 30.94
C LEU A 215 -4.69 21.31 31.26
N ASP A 216 -3.99 22.31 31.80
CA ASP A 216 -2.60 22.11 32.15
C ASP A 216 -2.45 21.03 33.23
N ASP A 217 -1.34 20.34 33.23
CA ASP A 217 -1.07 19.16 34.07
C ASP A 217 -1.96 17.91 33.78
N VAL A 218 -2.82 17.97 32.75
CA VAL A 218 -3.65 16.85 32.36
C VAL A 218 -3.31 16.39 30.91
N PRO A 219 -2.53 15.35 30.75
CA PRO A 219 -2.23 14.79 29.44
C PRO A 219 -3.49 14.45 28.66
N ARG A 220 -3.45 14.59 27.34
CA ARG A 220 -4.57 14.28 26.42
C ARG A 220 -5.85 15.09 26.67
N SER A 221 -5.80 16.16 27.47
CA SER A 221 -6.98 16.99 27.76
C SER A 221 -7.32 17.96 26.65
N THR A 222 -6.42 18.21 25.70
CA THR A 222 -6.63 19.17 24.61
C THR A 222 -7.82 18.79 23.74
N PHE A 223 -8.65 19.79 23.45
CA PHE A 223 -9.68 19.70 22.43
C PHE A 223 -9.75 21.00 21.65
N THR A 224 -10.16 20.89 20.40
CA THR A 224 -10.19 22.00 19.46
C THR A 224 -11.62 22.42 19.18
N ILE A 225 -11.86 23.73 19.12
CA ILE A 225 -13.11 24.33 18.71
C ILE A 225 -12.86 25.40 17.62
N ALA A 226 -13.90 25.73 16.85
CA ALA A 226 -13.81 26.87 15.97
C ALA A 226 -13.73 28.19 16.82
N ARG A 227 -12.94 29.14 16.37
CA ARG A 227 -12.82 30.45 17.03
C ARG A 227 -14.19 31.09 17.30
N ASP A 228 -15.10 31.02 16.33
CA ASP A 228 -16.42 31.64 16.42
C ASP A 228 -17.24 31.01 17.55
N THR A 229 -17.09 29.71 17.83
CA THR A 229 -17.72 29.07 19.01
C THR A 229 -17.25 29.67 20.32
N LEU A 230 -15.98 30.07 20.42
CA LEU A 230 -15.48 30.79 21.60
C LEU A 230 -16.03 32.20 21.70
N LEU A 231 -16.13 32.91 20.57
CA LEU A 231 -16.68 34.29 20.51
C LEU A 231 -18.16 34.33 20.82
N GLU A 232 -18.93 33.33 20.44
CA GLU A 232 -20.34 33.14 20.79
C GLU A 232 -20.53 32.80 22.27
N GLY A 233 -19.61 31.98 22.79
CA GLY A 233 -19.66 31.50 24.15
C GLY A 233 -20.77 30.44 24.34
N GLY A 234 -21.40 30.49 25.53
CA GLY A 234 -22.54 29.64 25.83
C GLY A 234 -22.24 28.44 26.74
N VAL A 235 -23.32 27.81 27.19
CA VAL A 235 -23.29 26.70 28.14
C VAL A 235 -22.52 25.48 27.58
N GLY A 236 -22.71 25.20 26.29
CA GLY A 236 -22.08 24.05 25.64
C GLY A 236 -20.55 24.06 25.65
N LEU A 237 -19.93 25.24 25.59
CA LEU A 237 -18.48 25.37 25.69
C LEU A 237 -18.00 25.01 27.10
N ILE A 238 -18.67 25.57 28.11
CA ILE A 238 -18.32 25.26 29.52
C ILE A 238 -18.54 23.81 29.84
N GLN A 239 -19.62 23.19 29.34
CA GLN A 239 -19.84 21.74 29.48
C GLN A 239 -18.77 20.90 28.83
N ARG A 240 -18.22 21.31 27.67
CA ARG A 240 -17.07 20.61 27.05
C ARG A 240 -15.83 20.65 27.94
N ILE A 241 -15.53 21.80 28.55
CA ILE A 241 -14.43 21.94 29.50
C ILE A 241 -14.68 21.06 30.74
N GLU A 242 -15.87 21.10 31.30
CA GLU A 242 -16.28 20.28 32.44
C GLU A 242 -16.19 18.78 32.13
N ASN A 243 -16.70 18.36 30.96
CA ASN A 243 -16.62 16.97 30.52
C ASN A 243 -15.18 16.50 30.32
N ARG A 244 -14.26 17.42 30.02
CA ARG A 244 -12.84 17.08 29.91
C ARG A 244 -12.25 16.76 31.31
N VAL A 245 -12.68 17.51 32.33
CA VAL A 245 -12.31 17.25 33.72
C VAL A 245 -12.87 15.91 34.21
N SER A 246 -14.18 15.71 34.07
CA SER A 246 -14.84 14.47 34.51
C SER A 246 -14.39 13.24 33.71
N GLY A 247 -13.85 13.43 32.52
CA GLY A 247 -13.30 12.37 31.66
C GLY A 247 -11.89 11.93 32.02
N ILE A 248 -11.19 12.56 33.00
CA ILE A 248 -9.81 12.20 33.37
C ILE A 248 -9.64 10.71 33.70
N PRO A 249 -10.55 10.04 34.45
CA PRO A 249 -10.45 8.60 34.71
C PRO A 249 -10.48 7.77 33.42
N ALA A 250 -11.37 8.12 32.48
CA ALA A 250 -11.45 7.42 31.19
C ALA A 250 -10.20 7.66 30.32
N LEU A 251 -9.58 8.83 30.39
CA LEU A 251 -8.29 9.08 29.72
C LEU A 251 -7.18 8.21 30.27
N LEU A 252 -7.18 7.96 31.58
CA LEU A 252 -6.22 7.05 32.21
C LEU A 252 -6.41 5.60 31.74
N ASP A 253 -7.65 5.13 31.67
CA ASP A 253 -7.93 3.78 31.18
C ASP A 253 -7.50 3.64 29.72
N HIS A 254 -7.81 4.60 28.87
CA HIS A 254 -7.33 4.62 27.49
C HIS A 254 -5.79 4.65 27.38
N ALA A 255 -5.11 5.40 28.25
CA ALA A 255 -3.65 5.43 28.23
C ALA A 255 -3.05 4.07 28.63
N ARG A 256 -3.69 3.34 29.55
CA ARG A 256 -3.30 1.98 29.93
C ARG A 256 -3.52 0.97 28.82
N ASP A 257 -4.63 1.09 28.09
CA ASP A 257 -4.93 0.23 26.92
C ASP A 257 -3.92 0.49 25.79
N ASP A 258 -3.57 1.76 25.55
CA ASP A 258 -2.55 2.13 24.57
C ASP A 258 -1.17 1.55 24.95
N LEU A 259 -0.80 1.60 26.23
CA LEU A 259 0.45 1.00 26.71
C LEU A 259 0.45 -0.52 26.49
N ALA A 260 -0.64 -1.20 26.82
CA ALA A 260 -0.75 -2.65 26.60
C ALA A 260 -0.65 -3.00 25.11
N THR A 261 -1.31 -2.23 24.24
CA THR A 261 -1.25 -2.40 22.79
C THR A 261 0.16 -2.18 22.25
N ALA A 262 0.84 -1.14 22.72
CA ALA A 262 2.22 -0.85 22.33
C ALA A 262 3.18 -1.97 22.77
N GLN A 263 3.04 -2.47 23.98
CA GLN A 263 3.82 -3.59 24.51
C GLN A 263 3.61 -4.87 23.71
N GLN A 264 2.36 -5.17 23.34
CA GLN A 264 2.05 -6.31 22.47
C GLN A 264 2.71 -6.15 21.10
N THR A 265 2.63 -4.96 20.49
CA THR A 265 3.27 -4.66 19.21
C THR A 265 4.78 -4.85 19.26
N ILE A 266 5.43 -4.40 20.33
CA ILE A 266 6.87 -4.60 20.57
C ILE A 266 7.20 -6.09 20.65
N ALA A 267 6.44 -6.85 21.44
CA ALA A 267 6.65 -8.28 21.64
C ALA A 267 6.50 -9.06 20.34
N ASP A 268 5.43 -8.80 19.58
CA ASP A 268 5.16 -9.47 18.31
C ASP A 268 6.24 -9.15 17.26
N ALA A 269 6.70 -7.90 17.19
CA ALA A 269 7.79 -7.51 16.32
C ALA A 269 9.11 -8.18 16.75
N ALA A 270 9.43 -8.16 18.04
CA ALA A 270 10.65 -8.76 18.58
C ALA A 270 10.73 -10.27 18.34
N GLN A 271 9.61 -10.98 18.42
CA GLN A 271 9.56 -12.42 18.16
C GLN A 271 9.89 -12.76 16.71
N ARG A 272 9.62 -11.84 15.77
CA ARG A 272 9.78 -12.06 14.33
C ARG A 272 11.08 -11.51 13.77
N ILE A 273 11.71 -10.55 14.44
CA ILE A 273 12.99 -9.96 14.06
C ILE A 273 14.10 -11.02 14.25
N GLY A 274 15.02 -11.09 13.29
CA GLY A 274 16.17 -11.99 13.33
C GLY A 274 15.86 -13.45 12.96
N GLN A 275 14.66 -13.74 12.47
CA GLN A 275 14.37 -15.06 11.94
C GLN A 275 15.13 -15.28 10.62
N PRO A 276 15.78 -16.42 10.45
CA PRO A 276 16.56 -16.68 9.24
C PRO A 276 15.65 -16.75 8.00
N PHE A 277 16.19 -16.33 6.88
CA PHE A 277 15.50 -16.47 5.60
C PHE A 277 15.23 -17.94 5.30
N ARG A 278 13.96 -18.32 5.17
CA ARG A 278 13.51 -19.71 5.02
C ARG A 278 14.18 -20.47 3.86
N HIS A 279 14.53 -19.75 2.78
CA HIS A 279 15.09 -20.33 1.57
C HIS A 279 16.60 -20.05 1.43
N ALA A 280 17.30 -19.74 2.53
CA ALA A 280 18.73 -19.42 2.49
C ALA A 280 19.59 -20.57 1.93
N ASP A 281 19.28 -21.80 2.33
CA ASP A 281 20.01 -22.99 1.85
C ASP A 281 19.73 -23.24 0.37
N ALA A 282 18.46 -23.15 -0.04
CA ALA A 282 18.07 -23.30 -1.44
C ALA A 282 18.73 -22.23 -2.34
N LEU A 283 18.86 -20.99 -1.86
CA LEU A 283 19.56 -19.94 -2.59
C LEU A 283 21.05 -20.27 -2.76
N ARG A 284 21.71 -20.70 -1.69
CA ARG A 284 23.14 -21.10 -1.75
C ARG A 284 23.37 -22.28 -2.69
N ASP A 285 22.45 -23.26 -2.68
CA ASP A 285 22.54 -24.42 -3.56
C ASP A 285 22.32 -24.06 -5.02
N ALA A 286 21.33 -23.21 -5.30
CA ALA A 286 21.07 -22.71 -6.65
C ALA A 286 22.22 -21.80 -7.16
N GLU A 287 22.83 -20.98 -6.33
CA GLU A 287 24.00 -20.17 -6.71
C GLU A 287 25.23 -21.03 -7.01
N ARG A 288 25.49 -22.09 -6.22
CA ARG A 288 26.55 -23.05 -6.52
C ARG A 288 26.29 -23.75 -7.85
N HIS A 289 25.08 -24.25 -8.04
CA HIS A 289 24.72 -24.95 -9.29
C HIS A 289 24.85 -23.98 -10.50
N LEU A 290 24.48 -22.70 -10.37
CA LEU A 290 24.70 -21.71 -11.43
C LEU A 290 26.19 -21.58 -11.77
N THR A 291 27.05 -21.49 -10.76
CA THR A 291 28.50 -21.39 -10.95
C THR A 291 29.08 -22.64 -11.65
N ASP A 292 28.61 -23.83 -11.27
CA ASP A 292 29.05 -25.09 -11.88
C ASP A 292 28.65 -25.17 -13.37
N VAL A 293 27.40 -24.77 -13.69
CA VAL A 293 26.92 -24.77 -15.08
C VAL A 293 27.65 -23.68 -15.92
N GLU A 294 27.95 -22.53 -15.34
CA GLU A 294 28.73 -21.47 -16.00
C GLU A 294 30.16 -21.94 -16.30
N ALA A 295 30.80 -22.68 -15.39
CA ALA A 295 32.12 -23.25 -15.59
C ALA A 295 32.11 -24.26 -16.75
N GLN A 296 31.10 -25.16 -16.79
CA GLN A 296 30.96 -26.15 -17.88
C GLN A 296 30.72 -25.51 -19.24
N LEU A 297 29.93 -24.41 -19.28
CA LEU A 297 29.72 -23.65 -20.51
C LEU A 297 30.99 -22.94 -20.97
N ALA A 298 31.82 -22.45 -20.04
CA ALA A 298 33.11 -21.84 -20.38
C ALA A 298 34.11 -22.83 -20.96
N GLU A 299 34.19 -24.05 -20.41
CA GLU A 299 35.02 -25.15 -20.93
C GLU A 299 34.60 -25.52 -22.35
N LEU A 300 33.29 -25.70 -22.61
CA LEU A 300 32.79 -26.03 -23.95
C LEU A 300 33.08 -24.94 -24.98
N ASN A 301 33.06 -23.69 -24.61
CA ASN A 301 33.39 -22.58 -25.51
C ASN A 301 34.89 -22.55 -25.79
N HIS A 302 35.74 -22.88 -24.82
CA HIS A 302 37.21 -22.94 -25.02
C HIS A 302 37.59 -24.07 -25.96
N ASP A 303 36.97 -25.25 -25.84
CA ASP A 303 37.21 -26.37 -26.72
C ASP A 303 36.77 -26.10 -28.18
N GLN A 304 35.75 -25.25 -28.39
CA GLN A 304 35.33 -24.85 -29.74
C GLN A 304 36.23 -23.81 -30.39
N ASP A 305 36.94 -23.00 -29.59
CA ASP A 305 37.91 -22.03 -30.10
C ASP A 305 39.29 -22.69 -30.44
N GLU A 306 39.57 -23.91 -29.93
CA GLU A 306 40.78 -24.69 -30.21
C GLU A 306 40.66 -25.67 -31.43
N GLU A 307 39.48 -25.86 -32.03
CA GLU A 307 39.38 -26.59 -33.27
C GLU A 307 40.10 -25.79 -34.40
N PRO A 308 41.12 -26.43 -35.03
CA PRO A 308 41.84 -25.75 -36.10
C PRO A 308 40.88 -25.43 -37.24
N GLY A 309 40.79 -24.17 -37.57
CA GLY A 309 39.82 -23.60 -38.49
C GLY A 309 39.66 -24.48 -39.75
N VAL A 310 38.42 -24.88 -40.01
CA VAL A 310 38.01 -25.37 -41.31
C VAL A 310 38.49 -24.35 -42.34
N PRO A 311 39.33 -24.77 -43.31
CA PRO A 311 39.81 -23.78 -44.33
C PRO A 311 38.60 -23.16 -45.00
N GLU A 312 38.58 -21.83 -45.00
CA GLU A 312 37.58 -21.07 -45.72
C GLU A 312 37.43 -21.62 -47.13
N PRO A 313 36.22 -21.96 -47.60
CA PRO A 313 36.05 -22.34 -48.99
C PRO A 313 36.60 -21.25 -49.90
N PRO A 314 37.34 -21.59 -50.96
CA PRO A 314 37.94 -20.59 -51.81
C PRO A 314 36.90 -19.59 -52.31
N THR A 315 37.14 -18.33 -52.01
CA THR A 315 36.31 -17.22 -52.48
C THR A 315 36.22 -17.31 -54.00
N PRO A 316 35.04 -17.46 -54.61
CA PRO A 316 34.94 -17.46 -56.05
C PRO A 316 35.42 -16.14 -56.60
N PRO A 317 36.11 -16.12 -57.78
CA PRO A 317 36.64 -14.91 -58.36
C PRO A 317 35.50 -13.94 -58.58
N ILE A 318 35.78 -12.68 -58.23
CA ILE A 318 34.89 -11.51 -58.40
C ILE A 318 34.84 -11.18 -59.88
N GLU A 319 34.08 -11.93 -60.64
CA GLU A 319 33.68 -11.56 -61.99
C GLU A 319 32.21 -12.02 -62.18
N GLU A 320 31.33 -11.21 -61.68
CA GLU A 320 30.04 -10.85 -62.19
C GLU A 320 29.42 -9.84 -61.25
N ARG A 321 29.80 -8.58 -61.43
CA ARG A 321 29.00 -7.48 -60.93
C ARG A 321 27.69 -7.52 -61.68
N VAL A 322 26.69 -8.14 -61.10
CA VAL A 322 25.29 -7.85 -61.43
C VAL A 322 25.06 -6.41 -60.98
N THR A 323 25.04 -5.50 -61.93
CA THR A 323 24.56 -4.13 -61.77
C THR A 323 23.07 -4.24 -61.41
N VAL A 324 22.77 -4.14 -60.14
CA VAL A 324 21.39 -3.90 -59.68
C VAL A 324 21.07 -2.47 -60.12
N GLU A 325 20.36 -2.33 -61.23
CA GLU A 325 19.66 -1.09 -61.56
C GLU A 325 18.72 -0.78 -60.41
N THR A 326 19.06 0.19 -59.61
CA THR A 326 18.19 0.81 -58.66
C THR A 326 17.04 1.49 -59.40
N LEU A 327 15.95 0.81 -59.57
CA LEU A 327 14.65 1.42 -59.86
C LEU A 327 14.34 2.40 -58.73
N HIS A 328 14.68 3.65 -58.95
CA HIS A 328 14.18 4.77 -58.20
C HIS A 328 12.71 4.93 -58.53
N GLU A 329 11.84 4.15 -57.91
CA GLU A 329 10.45 4.53 -57.80
C GLU A 329 10.38 5.83 -57.01
N ARG A 330 10.01 6.90 -57.71
CA ARG A 330 9.64 8.16 -57.08
C ARG A 330 8.47 7.89 -56.14
N ARG A 331 8.78 7.74 -54.84
CA ARG A 331 7.75 7.86 -53.83
C ARG A 331 7.40 9.33 -53.67
N ASP A 332 6.16 9.66 -53.98
CA ASP A 332 5.58 10.95 -53.65
C ASP A 332 5.74 11.22 -52.14
N PRO A 333 5.98 12.48 -51.74
CA PRO A 333 6.11 12.81 -50.33
C PRO A 333 4.83 12.44 -49.58
N PRO A 334 4.92 11.95 -48.34
CA PRO A 334 3.75 11.54 -47.55
C PRO A 334 2.82 12.74 -47.38
N THR A 335 1.60 12.61 -47.89
CA THR A 335 0.47 13.49 -47.61
C THR A 335 0.28 13.61 -46.10
N ARG A 336 0.21 14.85 -45.61
CA ARG A 336 -0.08 15.17 -44.21
C ARG A 336 -1.24 14.30 -43.69
N PRO A 337 -1.10 13.71 -42.50
CA PRO A 337 -2.20 13.00 -41.90
C PRO A 337 -3.35 13.98 -41.61
N THR A 338 -4.52 13.65 -42.09
CA THR A 338 -5.78 14.31 -41.75
C THR A 338 -5.94 14.34 -40.23
N PRO A 339 -6.39 15.46 -39.64
CA PRO A 339 -6.62 15.53 -38.21
C PRO A 339 -7.68 14.51 -37.79
N ARG A 340 -7.35 13.78 -36.74
CA ARG A 340 -8.23 12.83 -36.06
C ARG A 340 -9.51 13.56 -35.63
N PRO A 341 -10.71 13.05 -35.87
CA PRO A 341 -11.92 13.66 -35.38
C PRO A 341 -11.88 13.69 -33.83
N GLU A 342 -12.20 14.83 -33.27
CA GLU A 342 -12.34 15.01 -31.82
C GLU A 342 -13.42 14.07 -31.28
N PRO A 343 -13.22 13.51 -30.07
CA PRO A 343 -14.26 12.70 -29.44
C PRO A 343 -15.50 13.56 -29.12
N PRO A 344 -16.69 13.01 -29.23
CA PRO A 344 -17.92 13.76 -28.99
C PRO A 344 -17.96 14.30 -27.56
N THR A 345 -18.16 15.60 -27.45
CA THR A 345 -18.39 16.30 -26.18
C THR A 345 -19.72 15.83 -25.60
N PHE A 346 -19.68 15.06 -24.52
CA PHE A 346 -20.89 14.76 -23.76
C PHE A 346 -21.40 16.02 -23.09
N ILE A 347 -22.47 16.60 -23.62
CA ILE A 347 -23.25 17.62 -22.97
C ILE A 347 -23.95 16.94 -21.79
N ARG A 348 -23.55 17.32 -20.59
CA ARG A 348 -24.19 16.92 -19.33
C ARG A 348 -25.55 17.61 -19.30
N ALA A 349 -26.63 16.89 -19.57
CA ALA A 349 -27.99 17.37 -19.38
C ALA A 349 -28.19 17.77 -17.92
N GLY A 350 -28.54 19.02 -17.70
CA GLY A 350 -28.94 19.54 -16.40
C GLY A 350 -30.23 18.82 -15.96
N HIS A 351 -30.20 18.27 -14.76
CA HIS A 351 -31.39 17.77 -14.09
C HIS A 351 -32.00 18.94 -13.35
N ASP A 352 -33.00 19.54 -13.97
CA ASP A 352 -34.00 20.38 -13.29
C ASP A 352 -34.80 19.47 -12.36
N ALA A 353 -34.58 19.64 -11.07
CA ALA A 353 -35.37 19.04 -10.02
C ALA A 353 -36.30 20.10 -9.44
N ASP A 354 -37.44 20.25 -10.08
CA ASP A 354 -38.59 20.94 -9.48
C ASP A 354 -39.82 20.09 -9.67
N GLN A 355 -40.10 19.20 -8.73
CA GLN A 355 -41.45 18.64 -8.49
C GLN A 355 -41.67 18.39 -6.99
N PRO A 356 -42.78 18.88 -6.43
CA PRO A 356 -43.11 18.75 -5.02
C PRO A 356 -43.59 17.31 -4.69
N ARG A 357 -43.11 16.78 -3.56
CA ARG A 357 -43.56 15.51 -3.00
C ARG A 357 -44.94 15.67 -2.34
N PRO A 358 -45.86 14.76 -2.55
CA PRO A 358 -47.13 14.70 -1.78
C PRO A 358 -46.86 14.15 -0.38
N ALA A 359 -47.48 14.78 0.59
CA ALA A 359 -47.58 14.31 1.96
C ALA A 359 -48.45 13.03 2.04
N THR A 360 -47.90 11.97 2.64
CA THR A 360 -48.69 10.89 3.21
C THR A 360 -48.15 10.57 4.61
N GLY A 361 -48.94 10.96 5.59
CA GLY A 361 -48.83 10.47 6.95
C GLY A 361 -49.23 9.00 7.00
N MET A 362 -48.62 8.30 7.94
CA MET A 362 -49.31 7.30 8.81
C MET A 362 -48.34 6.82 9.87
N SER A 363 -48.73 7.08 11.07
CA SER A 363 -48.52 6.39 12.35
C SER A 363 -48.22 4.89 12.24
N TRP A 364 -47.21 4.46 12.96
CA TRP A 364 -47.26 3.55 14.16
C TRP A 364 -45.92 3.62 14.86
#